data_9fe8a860f992c077dd1b130ee4c23849
#
_entry.id   9fe8a860f992c077dd1b130ee4c23849
#
_cell.length_a   1.000
_cell.length_b   1.000
_cell.length_c   1.000
_cell.angle_alpha   90.00
_cell.angle_beta   90.00
_cell.angle_gamma   90.00
#
_symmetry.space_group_name_H-M   'P 1'
#
loop_
_entity.id
_entity.type
_entity.pdbx_description
1 polymer ?
#
loop_
_entity_poly.entity_id
_entity_poly.type
_entity_poly.pdbx_seq_one_letter_code
_entity_poly.pdbx_strand_id
1 'polypeptide(L)'
;MFGNNSNGYYGLYKSSDEGNSWSLQSDSPNLLGWSTTGSDNGGQAWYDLALTVSPQDENMVFVGGVNCWKSTDGGINWSLNTHWYGGGGANYMHADEHMLQYNTLDNKVYSANDGGLYYSDDDGNNWTDISDGLQITQFYRLGVSQTVQDLVIGGTQDNGTFLKNNLNWDAVIGGDGMECIIDYSDEDIMYGSVYYGDIRKSTNGGNSFSSIAPASNGAWVTPYILDRNDPNTIFIGYEELYKSTDGGGSWNIITNNETNGGK
;
A
#
# COMPACT_ATOMS: atom_id res chain seq x y z
N MET A 1 16.44 -14.10 11.22
CA MET A 1 16.42 -12.63 11.03
C MET A 1 15.62 -11.98 12.16
N PHE A 2 16.00 -10.77 12.57
CA PHE A 2 15.36 -10.05 13.67
C PHE A 2 15.16 -8.58 13.31
N GLY A 3 14.01 -8.01 13.74
CA GLY A 3 13.77 -6.57 13.76
C GLY A 3 14.29 -5.91 15.04
N ASN A 4 14.58 -4.61 14.96
CA ASN A 4 14.98 -3.80 16.11
C ASN A 4 13.78 -3.12 16.78
N ASN A 5 14.01 -2.34 17.84
CA ASN A 5 12.95 -1.64 18.58
C ASN A 5 12.22 -0.54 17.78
N SER A 6 12.78 -0.14 16.64
CA SER A 6 12.15 0.80 15.68
C SER A 6 11.54 0.07 14.48
N ASN A 7 11.37 -1.27 14.58
CA ASN A 7 10.87 -2.15 13.54
C ASN A 7 11.71 -2.18 12.25
N GLY A 8 12.94 -1.65 12.29
CA GLY A 8 13.92 -1.81 11.23
C GLY A 8 14.75 -3.08 11.41
N TYR A 9 15.69 -3.31 10.54
CA TYR A 9 16.57 -4.48 10.56
C TYR A 9 17.52 -4.46 11.76
N TYR A 10 17.59 -5.58 12.47
CA TYR A 10 18.56 -5.79 13.55
C TYR A 10 19.71 -6.69 13.13
N GLY A 11 19.41 -7.75 12.37
CA GLY A 11 20.45 -8.63 11.89
C GLY A 11 19.93 -9.98 11.38
N LEU A 12 20.73 -10.57 10.51
CA LEU A 12 20.60 -11.94 10.04
C LEU A 12 21.64 -12.82 10.75
N TYR A 13 21.20 -13.96 11.24
CA TYR A 13 22.06 -14.93 11.91
C TYR A 13 21.96 -16.28 11.19
N LYS A 14 23.09 -17.00 11.11
CA LYS A 14 23.19 -18.35 10.55
C LYS A 14 23.73 -19.30 11.61
N SER A 15 23.12 -20.47 11.68
CA SER A 15 23.65 -21.63 12.43
C SER A 15 24.22 -22.65 11.46
N SER A 16 25.32 -23.28 11.80
CA SER A 16 25.92 -24.42 11.09
C SER A 16 25.92 -25.71 11.92
N ASP A 17 25.25 -25.70 13.08
CA ASP A 17 25.22 -26.79 14.07
C ASP A 17 23.80 -27.09 14.57
N GLU A 18 22.83 -27.05 13.66
CA GLU A 18 21.41 -27.36 13.91
C GLU A 18 20.76 -26.46 15.00
N GLY A 19 21.22 -25.19 15.07
CA GLY A 19 20.66 -24.20 15.99
C GLY A 19 21.32 -24.16 17.38
N ASN A 20 22.37 -24.93 17.62
CA ASN A 20 23.07 -24.91 18.90
C ASN A 20 23.89 -23.62 19.10
N SER A 21 24.42 -23.05 18.03
CA SER A 21 25.06 -21.73 18.03
C SER A 21 24.70 -20.91 16.81
N TRP A 22 24.83 -19.58 16.92
CA TRP A 22 24.43 -18.64 15.88
C TRP A 22 25.53 -17.59 15.66
N SER A 23 25.86 -17.33 14.42
CA SER A 23 26.78 -16.28 14.01
C SER A 23 26.04 -15.18 13.23
N LEU A 24 26.34 -13.93 13.55
CA LEU A 24 25.83 -12.78 12.78
C LEU A 24 26.40 -12.83 11.36
N GLN A 25 25.53 -12.74 10.37
CA GLN A 25 25.90 -12.63 8.96
C GLN A 25 25.98 -11.17 8.54
N SER A 26 24.95 -10.38 8.85
CA SER A 26 24.88 -8.95 8.58
C SER A 26 23.92 -8.24 9.53
N ASP A 27 24.19 -6.95 9.76
CA ASP A 27 23.32 -6.02 10.51
C ASP A 27 23.08 -4.72 9.73
N SER A 28 23.50 -4.68 8.49
CA SER A 28 23.31 -3.58 7.54
C SER A 28 23.34 -4.09 6.10
N PRO A 29 22.73 -3.36 5.12
CA PRO A 29 21.88 -2.17 5.27
C PRO A 29 20.56 -2.50 6.00
N ASN A 30 19.70 -1.50 6.27
CA ASN A 30 18.38 -1.75 6.83
C ASN A 30 17.47 -2.41 5.79
N LEU A 31 17.35 -3.74 5.83
CA LEU A 31 16.59 -4.55 4.86
C LEU A 31 15.07 -4.42 5.04
N LEU A 32 14.61 -3.88 6.19
CA LEU A 32 13.20 -3.82 6.57
C LEU A 32 12.63 -2.39 6.52
N GLY A 33 13.39 -1.46 5.97
CA GLY A 33 12.98 -0.07 5.77
C GLY A 33 12.47 0.20 4.36
N TRP A 34 12.12 1.46 4.12
CA TRP A 34 11.54 1.94 2.86
C TRP A 34 12.58 2.40 1.83
N SER A 35 13.79 2.74 2.30
CA SER A 35 14.86 3.29 1.45
C SER A 35 15.40 2.27 0.46
N THR A 36 15.61 2.69 -0.79
CA THR A 36 16.28 1.89 -1.83
C THR A 36 17.74 1.53 -1.50
N THR A 37 18.33 2.20 -0.51
CA THR A 37 19.71 1.99 -0.05
C THR A 37 19.79 1.39 1.35
N GLY A 38 18.62 1.18 2.01
CA GLY A 38 18.58 0.74 3.40
C GLY A 38 19.21 1.74 4.38
N SER A 39 19.10 3.04 4.11
CA SER A 39 19.71 4.11 4.92
C SER A 39 18.79 4.69 5.99
N ASP A 40 17.53 4.31 6.00
CA ASP A 40 16.54 4.69 6.99
C ASP A 40 16.69 3.89 8.30
N ASN A 41 16.12 4.42 9.40
CA ASN A 41 16.29 3.85 10.74
C ASN A 41 15.07 3.07 11.26
N GLY A 42 13.98 3.05 10.52
CA GLY A 42 12.74 2.38 10.87
C GLY A 42 12.38 1.30 9.88
N GLY A 43 11.21 0.71 10.06
CA GLY A 43 10.68 -0.31 9.15
C GLY A 43 9.35 -0.85 9.64
N GLN A 44 8.93 -1.96 9.07
CA GLN A 44 7.67 -2.63 9.38
C GLN A 44 7.87 -4.09 9.84
N ALA A 45 8.99 -4.43 10.49
CA ALA A 45 9.31 -5.79 10.93
C ALA A 45 8.23 -6.48 11.80
N TRP A 46 7.30 -5.71 12.34
CA TRP A 46 6.13 -6.22 13.06
C TRP A 46 5.03 -6.73 12.11
N TYR A 47 5.06 -6.30 10.85
CA TYR A 47 4.03 -6.56 9.86
C TYR A 47 4.54 -7.48 8.74
N ASP A 48 5.68 -7.13 8.14
CA ASP A 48 6.30 -7.80 7.03
C ASP A 48 7.71 -8.29 7.41
N LEU A 49 7.92 -9.58 7.39
CA LEU A 49 9.21 -10.19 7.74
C LEU A 49 9.32 -11.56 7.05
N ALA A 50 9.78 -11.57 5.81
CA ALA A 50 9.95 -12.78 5.02
C ALA A 50 11.43 -13.12 4.78
N LEU A 51 11.74 -14.40 4.76
CA LEU A 51 13.09 -14.91 4.48
C LEU A 51 12.98 -16.24 3.74
N THR A 52 13.78 -16.40 2.68
CA THR A 52 13.99 -17.71 2.06
C THR A 52 15.44 -17.89 1.60
N VAL A 53 15.87 -19.15 1.55
CA VAL A 53 17.19 -19.55 1.05
C VAL A 53 16.97 -20.53 -0.09
N SER A 54 17.76 -20.41 -1.17
CA SER A 54 17.67 -21.33 -2.28
C SER A 54 18.02 -22.76 -1.82
N PRO A 55 17.21 -23.75 -2.21
CA PRO A 55 17.52 -25.16 -1.91
C PRO A 55 18.73 -25.69 -2.71
N GLN A 56 19.20 -24.96 -3.71
CA GLN A 56 20.31 -25.37 -4.59
C GLN A 56 21.61 -24.61 -4.31
N ASP A 57 21.53 -23.41 -3.69
CA ASP A 57 22.67 -22.58 -3.33
C ASP A 57 22.40 -21.88 -2.01
N GLU A 58 23.05 -22.34 -0.95
CA GLU A 58 22.92 -21.76 0.39
C GLU A 58 23.39 -20.29 0.48
N ASN A 59 24.11 -19.81 -0.52
CA ASN A 59 24.54 -18.40 -0.61
C ASN A 59 23.46 -17.49 -1.20
N MET A 60 22.47 -18.07 -1.90
CA MET A 60 21.36 -17.33 -2.46
C MET A 60 20.27 -17.16 -1.42
N VAL A 61 20.11 -15.94 -0.90
CA VAL A 61 19.16 -15.60 0.17
C VAL A 61 18.32 -14.41 -0.26
N PHE A 62 17.01 -14.49 -0.02
CA PHE A 62 16.09 -13.36 -0.17
C PHE A 62 15.52 -12.97 1.18
N VAL A 63 15.42 -11.65 1.39
CA VAL A 63 14.75 -11.05 2.54
C VAL A 63 13.70 -10.08 2.03
N GLY A 64 12.48 -10.21 2.54
CA GLY A 64 11.35 -9.33 2.27
C GLY A 64 10.93 -8.58 3.53
N GLY A 65 10.70 -7.33 3.36
CA GLY A 65 10.02 -6.37 4.21
C GLY A 65 9.19 -5.50 3.28
N VAL A 66 9.27 -4.18 3.43
CA VAL A 66 8.65 -3.25 2.45
C VAL A 66 9.20 -3.45 1.03
N ASN A 67 10.49 -3.77 0.95
CA ASN A 67 11.18 -4.11 -0.30
C ASN A 67 11.75 -5.53 -0.22
N CYS A 68 12.06 -6.12 -1.37
CA CYS A 68 12.78 -7.38 -1.42
C CYS A 68 14.27 -7.15 -1.67
N TRP A 69 15.11 -7.83 -0.88
CA TRP A 69 16.56 -7.79 -0.96
C TRP A 69 17.12 -9.16 -1.29
N LYS A 70 18.22 -9.19 -2.05
CA LYS A 70 18.91 -10.41 -2.46
C LYS A 70 20.36 -10.40 -2.03
N SER A 71 20.80 -11.52 -1.48
CA SER A 71 22.21 -11.84 -1.23
C SER A 71 22.64 -13.03 -2.09
N THR A 72 23.90 -13.04 -2.52
CA THR A 72 24.54 -14.16 -3.22
C THR A 72 25.76 -14.68 -2.47
N ASP A 73 25.91 -14.32 -1.20
CA ASP A 73 27.04 -14.71 -0.33
C ASP A 73 26.61 -15.12 1.08
N GLY A 74 25.43 -15.72 1.17
CA GLY A 74 24.90 -16.28 2.43
C GLY A 74 24.38 -15.22 3.39
N GLY A 75 23.99 -14.04 2.91
CA GLY A 75 23.44 -12.97 3.73
C GLY A 75 24.46 -12.03 4.32
N ILE A 76 25.68 -11.97 3.76
CA ILE A 76 26.74 -11.05 4.18
C ILE A 76 26.56 -9.69 3.50
N ASN A 77 26.41 -9.69 2.17
CA ASN A 77 26.15 -8.48 1.39
C ASN A 77 24.81 -8.55 0.70
N TRP A 78 24.17 -7.40 0.54
CA TRP A 78 22.81 -7.29 0.02
C TRP A 78 22.73 -6.30 -1.13
N SER A 79 21.89 -6.64 -2.11
CA SER A 79 21.44 -5.76 -3.17
C SER A 79 19.93 -5.64 -3.16
N LEU A 80 19.40 -4.44 -3.42
CA LEU A 80 17.97 -4.25 -3.63
C LEU A 80 17.53 -5.07 -4.84
N ASN A 81 16.55 -5.94 -4.67
CA ASN A 81 16.04 -6.82 -5.72
C ASN A 81 14.78 -6.25 -6.37
N THR A 82 13.77 -5.92 -5.54
CA THR A 82 12.55 -5.28 -6.01
C THR A 82 12.20 -4.09 -5.14
N HIS A 83 11.40 -3.18 -5.71
CA HIS A 83 10.92 -1.98 -5.02
C HIS A 83 9.51 -1.65 -5.47
N TRP A 84 8.66 -1.22 -4.54
CA TRP A 84 7.22 -0.97 -4.73
C TRP A 84 6.85 0.10 -5.77
N TYR A 85 7.79 0.90 -6.23
CA TYR A 85 7.62 1.79 -7.40
C TYR A 85 8.78 1.69 -8.41
N GLY A 86 9.59 0.64 -8.37
CA GLY A 86 10.76 0.48 -9.25
C GLY A 86 11.89 1.45 -8.94
N GLY A 87 11.99 1.95 -7.69
CA GLY A 87 13.05 2.86 -7.26
C GLY A 87 14.42 2.21 -7.22
N GLY A 88 15.49 3.02 -7.30
CA GLY A 88 16.88 2.54 -7.24
C GLY A 88 17.32 1.68 -8.43
N GLY A 89 16.53 1.61 -9.52
CA GLY A 89 16.78 0.74 -10.67
C GLY A 89 16.39 -0.72 -10.45
N ALA A 90 15.69 -1.01 -9.35
CA ALA A 90 15.15 -2.34 -9.07
C ALA A 90 13.88 -2.63 -9.89
N ASN A 91 13.55 -3.92 -10.04
CA ASN A 91 12.28 -4.34 -10.62
C ASN A 91 11.10 -3.87 -9.74
N TYR A 92 9.95 -3.67 -10.37
CA TYR A 92 8.71 -3.46 -9.62
C TYR A 92 8.23 -4.78 -9.02
N MET A 93 7.86 -4.76 -7.76
CA MET A 93 6.99 -5.72 -7.09
C MET A 93 6.27 -4.96 -5.98
N HIS A 94 5.03 -5.32 -5.70
CA HIS A 94 4.27 -4.65 -4.64
C HIS A 94 5.00 -4.74 -3.30
N ALA A 95 4.77 -3.76 -2.42
CA ALA A 95 5.38 -3.72 -1.09
C ALA A 95 4.84 -4.82 -0.15
N ASP A 96 5.49 -4.89 1.00
CA ASP A 96 5.03 -5.59 2.20
C ASP A 96 4.99 -7.12 2.00
N GLU A 97 6.21 -7.68 1.96
CA GLU A 97 6.45 -9.09 1.71
C GLU A 97 6.12 -9.95 2.94
N HIS A 98 5.04 -10.71 2.88
CA HIS A 98 4.64 -11.62 3.96
C HIS A 98 5.24 -13.01 3.85
N MET A 99 5.53 -13.44 2.63
CA MET A 99 6.06 -14.77 2.37
C MET A 99 7.01 -14.76 1.17
N LEU A 100 8.19 -15.31 1.37
CA LEU A 100 9.12 -15.69 0.32
C LEU A 100 9.40 -17.18 0.44
N GLN A 101 9.23 -17.93 -0.64
CA GLN A 101 9.46 -19.38 -0.60
C GLN A 101 9.95 -19.93 -1.93
N TYR A 102 11.04 -20.70 -1.89
CA TYR A 102 11.41 -21.57 -3.01
C TYR A 102 10.51 -22.81 -3.05
N ASN A 103 10.01 -23.10 -4.22
CA ASN A 103 9.33 -24.35 -4.50
C ASN A 103 10.36 -25.35 -5.08
N THR A 104 10.57 -26.44 -4.37
CA THR A 104 11.57 -27.45 -4.74
C THR A 104 11.17 -28.31 -5.95
N LEU A 105 9.92 -28.22 -6.42
CA LEU A 105 9.45 -28.99 -7.57
C LEU A 105 9.79 -28.32 -8.91
N ASP A 106 9.77 -26.98 -8.95
CA ASP A 106 10.01 -26.20 -10.17
C ASP A 106 11.18 -25.20 -10.05
N ASN A 107 11.83 -25.17 -8.86
CA ASN A 107 12.95 -24.30 -8.53
C ASN A 107 12.66 -22.80 -8.64
N LYS A 108 11.41 -22.41 -8.59
CA LYS A 108 11.01 -21.00 -8.58
C LYS A 108 10.96 -20.45 -7.16
N VAL A 109 11.26 -19.19 -7.03
CA VAL A 109 10.97 -18.42 -5.81
C VAL A 109 9.63 -17.72 -5.98
N TYR A 110 8.78 -17.83 -4.98
CA TYR A 110 7.47 -17.19 -4.90
C TYR A 110 7.48 -16.12 -3.82
N SER A 111 6.78 -15.03 -4.09
CA SER A 111 6.51 -13.96 -3.14
C SER A 111 5.00 -13.77 -3.02
N ALA A 112 4.52 -13.66 -1.77
CA ALA A 112 3.18 -13.20 -1.48
C ALA A 112 3.27 -11.91 -0.65
N ASN A 113 2.64 -10.86 -1.14
CA ASN A 113 2.67 -9.51 -0.59
C ASN A 113 1.28 -8.86 -0.65
N ASP A 114 1.15 -7.61 -0.20
CA ASP A 114 -0.14 -6.91 -0.15
C ASP A 114 -0.74 -6.60 -1.53
N GLY A 115 0.03 -6.72 -2.60
CA GLY A 115 -0.44 -6.62 -3.98
C GLY A 115 -0.85 -7.93 -4.62
N GLY A 116 -0.43 -9.07 -4.06
CA GLY A 116 -0.77 -10.37 -4.62
C GLY A 116 0.32 -11.42 -4.58
N LEU A 117 0.42 -12.20 -5.62
CA LEU A 117 1.33 -13.32 -5.75
C LEU A 117 2.24 -13.15 -6.98
N TYR A 118 3.53 -13.30 -6.75
CA TYR A 118 4.56 -13.21 -7.78
C TYR A 118 5.44 -14.46 -7.78
N TYR A 119 6.10 -14.74 -8.89
CA TYR A 119 7.19 -15.71 -8.93
C TYR A 119 8.36 -15.23 -9.78
N SER A 120 9.53 -15.78 -9.50
CA SER A 120 10.71 -15.69 -10.36
C SER A 120 11.24 -17.09 -10.66
N ASP A 121 11.63 -17.35 -11.91
CA ASP A 121 12.29 -18.58 -12.37
C ASP A 121 13.75 -18.38 -12.78
N ASP A 122 14.29 -17.20 -12.44
CA ASP A 122 15.66 -16.79 -12.74
C ASP A 122 16.36 -16.14 -11.54
N ASP A 123 16.10 -16.69 -10.33
CA ASP A 123 16.69 -16.25 -9.08
C ASP A 123 16.47 -14.75 -8.78
N GLY A 124 15.25 -14.26 -9.07
CA GLY A 124 14.85 -12.88 -8.75
C GLY A 124 15.35 -11.84 -9.75
N ASN A 125 15.93 -12.22 -10.89
CA ASN A 125 16.30 -11.22 -11.89
C ASN A 125 15.07 -10.63 -12.61
N ASN A 126 14.02 -11.43 -12.75
CA ASN A 126 12.71 -10.98 -13.22
C ASN A 126 11.61 -11.58 -12.34
N TRP A 127 10.53 -10.82 -12.14
CA TRP A 127 9.36 -11.26 -11.40
C TRP A 127 8.11 -11.19 -12.28
N THR A 128 7.27 -12.20 -12.18
CA THR A 128 6.01 -12.31 -12.92
C THR A 128 4.86 -12.25 -11.92
N ASP A 129 3.97 -11.29 -12.11
CA ASP A 129 2.71 -11.20 -11.38
C ASP A 129 1.75 -12.30 -11.85
N ILE A 130 1.23 -13.07 -10.90
CA ILE A 130 0.23 -14.13 -11.13
C ILE A 130 -1.01 -13.92 -10.25
N SER A 131 -1.27 -12.69 -9.86
CA SER A 131 -2.41 -12.32 -9.02
C SER A 131 -3.74 -12.36 -9.77
N ASP A 132 -3.74 -12.38 -11.10
CA ASP A 132 -4.96 -12.37 -11.91
C ASP A 132 -5.89 -13.54 -11.55
N GLY A 133 -7.15 -13.21 -11.29
CA GLY A 133 -8.17 -14.16 -10.84
C GLY A 133 -8.19 -14.44 -9.34
N LEU A 134 -7.27 -13.90 -8.55
CA LEU A 134 -7.34 -13.94 -7.09
C LEU A 134 -8.30 -12.86 -6.59
N GLN A 135 -9.23 -13.24 -5.70
CA GLN A 135 -10.19 -12.32 -5.09
C GLN A 135 -9.65 -11.85 -3.73
N ILE A 136 -8.63 -11.01 -3.75
CA ILE A 136 -7.88 -10.60 -2.56
C ILE A 136 -8.03 -9.13 -2.20
N THR A 137 -8.82 -8.34 -2.96
CA THR A 137 -9.03 -6.91 -2.71
C THR A 137 -9.80 -6.66 -1.42
N GLN A 138 -9.26 -5.79 -0.57
CA GLN A 138 -9.86 -5.39 0.71
C GLN A 138 -10.39 -3.95 0.61
N PHE A 139 -11.70 -3.80 0.55
CA PHE A 139 -12.34 -2.48 0.49
C PHE A 139 -12.49 -1.84 1.87
N TYR A 140 -12.09 -0.57 1.98
CA TYR A 140 -12.45 0.27 3.12
C TYR A 140 -13.87 0.83 2.99
N ARG A 141 -14.20 1.42 1.83
CA ARG A 141 -15.49 2.06 1.57
C ARG A 141 -15.89 1.95 0.11
N LEU A 142 -17.19 2.08 -0.14
CA LEU A 142 -17.79 2.03 -1.47
C LEU A 142 -18.74 3.21 -1.69
N GLY A 143 -18.63 3.88 -2.83
CA GLY A 143 -19.60 4.80 -3.39
C GLY A 143 -20.34 4.16 -4.57
N VAL A 144 -21.67 4.21 -4.57
CA VAL A 144 -22.50 3.62 -5.62
C VAL A 144 -23.32 4.71 -6.28
N SER A 145 -23.32 4.73 -7.61
CA SER A 145 -24.16 5.68 -8.37
C SER A 145 -25.64 5.43 -8.12
N GLN A 146 -26.41 6.51 -8.00
CA GLN A 146 -27.87 6.47 -7.91
C GLN A 146 -28.55 6.70 -9.27
N THR A 147 -27.76 7.06 -10.30
CA THR A 147 -28.24 7.39 -11.64
C THR A 147 -27.84 6.35 -12.69
N VAL A 148 -26.69 5.68 -12.51
CA VAL A 148 -26.14 4.71 -13.46
C VAL A 148 -25.95 3.35 -12.78
N GLN A 149 -26.56 2.33 -13.37
CA GLN A 149 -26.41 0.95 -12.91
C GLN A 149 -24.96 0.47 -13.10
N ASP A 150 -24.48 -0.36 -12.14
CA ASP A 150 -23.12 -0.97 -12.15
C ASP A 150 -21.95 0.02 -12.09
N LEU A 151 -22.20 1.30 -11.85
CA LEU A 151 -21.17 2.30 -11.60
C LEU A 151 -20.88 2.38 -10.10
N VAL A 152 -19.65 1.99 -9.72
CA VAL A 152 -19.19 1.89 -8.32
C VAL A 152 -17.77 2.43 -8.22
N ILE A 153 -17.49 3.23 -7.20
CA ILE A 153 -16.14 3.62 -6.82
C ILE A 153 -15.81 3.03 -5.46
N GLY A 154 -14.60 2.48 -5.28
CA GLY A 154 -14.22 1.83 -4.03
C GLY A 154 -12.77 2.08 -3.65
N GLY A 155 -12.56 2.52 -2.42
CA GLY A 155 -11.23 2.66 -1.82
C GLY A 155 -10.79 1.35 -1.19
N THR A 156 -9.55 0.96 -1.46
CA THR A 156 -8.97 -0.32 -1.02
C THR A 156 -7.68 -0.11 -0.25
N GLN A 157 -7.40 -1.00 0.68
CA GLN A 157 -6.13 -1.01 1.37
C GLN A 157 -5.02 -1.36 0.38
N ASP A 158 -3.91 -0.61 0.43
CA ASP A 158 -2.65 -0.81 -0.30
C ASP A 158 -2.73 -0.78 -1.83
N ASN A 159 -3.93 -0.88 -2.41
CA ASN A 159 -4.12 -1.07 -3.85
C ASN A 159 -4.85 0.10 -4.55
N GLY A 160 -5.06 1.21 -3.85
CA GLY A 160 -5.64 2.43 -4.43
C GLY A 160 -7.16 2.49 -4.40
N THR A 161 -7.71 3.39 -5.21
CA THR A 161 -9.14 3.52 -5.43
C THR A 161 -9.47 3.04 -6.83
N PHE A 162 -10.47 2.17 -6.92
CA PHE A 162 -10.94 1.60 -8.17
C PHE A 162 -12.31 2.14 -8.55
N LEU A 163 -12.49 2.38 -9.83
CA LEU A 163 -13.77 2.70 -10.45
C LEU A 163 -14.25 1.51 -11.28
N LYS A 164 -15.41 0.96 -10.92
CA LYS A 164 -16.09 -0.06 -11.72
C LYS A 164 -17.07 0.61 -12.66
N ASN A 165 -16.91 0.38 -13.95
CA ASN A 165 -17.86 0.75 -14.98
C ASN A 165 -18.20 -0.50 -15.80
N ASN A 166 -19.42 -0.98 -15.71
CA ASN A 166 -19.87 -2.26 -16.24
C ASN A 166 -19.05 -3.46 -15.68
N LEU A 167 -18.21 -4.08 -16.50
CA LEU A 167 -17.43 -5.29 -16.12
C LEU A 167 -15.99 -4.98 -15.70
N ASN A 168 -15.50 -3.79 -15.97
CA ASN A 168 -14.10 -3.42 -15.72
C ASN A 168 -13.95 -2.68 -14.40
N TRP A 169 -12.82 -2.92 -13.75
CA TRP A 169 -12.32 -2.17 -12.62
C TRP A 169 -11.04 -1.46 -13.02
N ASP A 170 -11.04 -0.13 -12.98
CA ASP A 170 -9.91 0.70 -13.36
C ASP A 170 -9.35 1.41 -12.13
N ALA A 171 -8.04 1.34 -11.90
CA ALA A 171 -7.38 2.10 -10.83
C ALA A 171 -7.35 3.59 -11.18
N VAL A 172 -7.97 4.43 -10.34
CA VAL A 172 -8.16 5.87 -10.62
C VAL A 172 -7.43 6.78 -9.65
N ILE A 173 -7.10 6.31 -8.42
CA ILE A 173 -6.29 7.04 -7.44
C ILE A 173 -5.33 6.04 -6.82
N GLY A 174 -4.04 6.38 -6.71
CA GLY A 174 -3.04 5.54 -6.04
C GLY A 174 -2.98 5.78 -4.52
N GLY A 175 -2.19 4.97 -3.82
CA GLY A 175 -2.08 4.94 -2.35
C GLY A 175 -3.17 4.07 -1.73
N ASP A 176 -3.41 4.19 -0.42
CA ASP A 176 -4.58 3.57 0.20
C ASP A 176 -5.82 4.37 -0.14
N GLY A 177 -6.76 3.76 -0.83
CA GLY A 177 -8.05 4.36 -1.12
C GLY A 177 -9.00 4.23 0.07
N MET A 178 -9.59 5.36 0.49
CA MET A 178 -10.41 5.44 1.69
C MET A 178 -11.90 5.65 1.36
N GLU A 179 -12.53 6.66 1.92
CA GLU A 179 -13.93 7.01 1.67
C GLU A 179 -14.13 7.37 0.19
N CYS A 180 -15.23 6.92 -0.41
CA CYS A 180 -15.59 7.16 -1.80
C CYS A 180 -17.07 7.51 -1.93
N ILE A 181 -17.40 8.49 -2.78
CA ILE A 181 -18.77 8.92 -3.07
C ILE A 181 -18.92 9.22 -4.56
N ILE A 182 -20.02 8.79 -5.16
CA ILE A 182 -20.53 9.31 -6.45
C ILE A 182 -21.68 10.26 -6.13
N ASP A 183 -21.68 11.44 -6.74
CA ASP A 183 -22.79 12.40 -6.60
C ASP A 183 -24.10 11.74 -7.02
N TYR A 184 -25.12 11.88 -6.18
CA TYR A 184 -26.40 11.23 -6.39
C TYR A 184 -27.23 11.84 -7.53
N SER A 185 -26.79 13.00 -8.07
CA SER A 185 -27.47 13.73 -9.13
C SER A 185 -26.66 13.83 -10.44
N ASP A 186 -25.35 13.59 -10.37
CA ASP A 186 -24.43 13.73 -11.52
C ASP A 186 -23.28 12.71 -11.38
N GLU A 187 -23.30 11.68 -12.19
CA GLU A 187 -22.29 10.63 -12.19
C GLU A 187 -20.89 11.06 -12.64
N ASP A 188 -20.76 12.19 -13.30
CA ASP A 188 -19.46 12.77 -13.66
C ASP A 188 -18.73 13.35 -12.43
N ILE A 189 -19.48 13.66 -11.37
CA ILE A 189 -18.94 14.16 -10.10
C ILE A 189 -18.68 13.00 -9.14
N MET A 190 -17.41 12.75 -8.87
CA MET A 190 -16.99 11.68 -7.95
C MET A 190 -15.98 12.22 -6.94
N TYR A 191 -15.97 11.58 -5.79
CA TYR A 191 -15.04 11.86 -4.70
C TYR A 191 -14.37 10.56 -4.26
N GLY A 192 -13.07 10.60 -4.07
CA GLY A 192 -12.29 9.56 -3.42
C GLY A 192 -11.29 10.20 -2.47
N SER A 193 -10.87 9.52 -1.45
CA SER A 193 -9.82 10.03 -0.56
C SER A 193 -8.69 9.03 -0.40
N VAL A 194 -7.52 9.57 -0.12
CA VAL A 194 -6.36 8.84 0.37
C VAL A 194 -6.29 9.08 1.89
N TYR A 195 -5.47 8.32 2.58
CA TYR A 195 -5.29 8.42 4.04
C TYR A 195 -5.10 9.87 4.53
N TYR A 196 -5.46 10.12 5.78
CA TYR A 196 -5.37 11.41 6.47
C TYR A 196 -6.19 12.54 5.83
N GLY A 197 -7.21 12.18 5.03
CA GLY A 197 -8.20 13.12 4.50
C GLY A 197 -7.76 13.89 3.26
N ASP A 198 -6.81 13.38 2.45
CA ASP A 198 -6.57 13.93 1.12
C ASP A 198 -7.75 13.57 0.21
N ILE A 199 -8.86 14.30 0.40
CA ILE A 199 -10.07 14.17 -0.44
C ILE A 199 -9.80 14.76 -1.83
N ARG A 200 -10.18 14.01 -2.85
CA ARG A 200 -10.00 14.35 -4.27
C ARG A 200 -11.34 14.30 -4.98
N LYS A 201 -11.53 15.21 -5.93
CA LYS A 201 -12.74 15.33 -6.74
C LYS A 201 -12.42 15.09 -8.21
N SER A 202 -13.28 14.32 -8.87
CA SER A 202 -13.42 14.25 -10.32
C SER A 202 -14.66 15.04 -10.77
N THR A 203 -14.61 15.62 -11.96
CA THR A 203 -15.71 16.26 -12.66
C THR A 203 -15.85 15.74 -14.10
N ASN A 204 -15.30 14.56 -14.36
CA ASN A 204 -15.24 13.97 -15.69
C ASN A 204 -15.37 12.44 -15.65
N GLY A 205 -16.26 11.93 -14.79
CA GLY A 205 -16.57 10.51 -14.70
C GLY A 205 -15.41 9.65 -14.21
N GLY A 206 -14.54 10.19 -13.33
CA GLY A 206 -13.42 9.45 -12.77
C GLY A 206 -12.15 9.40 -13.63
N ASN A 207 -12.13 10.09 -14.80
CA ASN A 207 -10.94 10.09 -15.66
C ASN A 207 -9.75 10.85 -15.05
N SER A 208 -10.01 11.80 -14.17
CA SER A 208 -8.97 12.50 -13.41
C SER A 208 -9.52 13.02 -12.09
N PHE A 209 -8.64 13.09 -11.09
CA PHE A 209 -8.95 13.57 -9.75
C PHE A 209 -7.96 14.67 -9.33
N SER A 210 -8.48 15.69 -8.66
CA SER A 210 -7.70 16.79 -8.08
C SER A 210 -8.02 16.94 -6.60
N SER A 211 -7.01 17.20 -5.77
CA SER A 211 -7.20 17.41 -4.34
C SER A 211 -8.05 18.66 -4.09
N ILE A 212 -9.03 18.53 -3.20
CA ILE A 212 -9.86 19.60 -2.69
C ILE A 212 -9.79 19.67 -1.14
N ALA A 213 -8.84 18.98 -0.54
CA ALA A 213 -8.70 18.85 0.91
C ALA A 213 -8.45 20.21 1.59
N PRO A 214 -9.23 20.60 2.62
CA PRO A 214 -9.00 21.83 3.38
C PRO A 214 -7.85 21.74 4.37
N ALA A 215 -7.45 20.52 4.75
CA ALA A 215 -6.41 20.23 5.74
C ALA A 215 -5.73 18.89 5.41
N SER A 216 -4.72 18.48 6.18
CA SER A 216 -3.93 17.27 5.96
C SER A 216 -3.70 16.43 7.22
N ASN A 217 -4.49 16.69 8.29
CA ASN A 217 -4.32 16.07 9.60
C ASN A 217 -5.55 15.25 10.03
N GLY A 218 -6.25 14.66 9.08
CA GLY A 218 -7.39 13.79 9.32
C GLY A 218 -7.03 12.45 9.96
N ALA A 219 -8.05 11.68 10.32
CA ALA A 219 -7.91 10.28 10.71
C ALA A 219 -7.42 9.44 9.51
N TRP A 220 -6.92 8.21 9.76
CA TRP A 220 -6.54 7.28 8.70
C TRP A 220 -7.64 7.14 7.66
N VAL A 221 -8.85 6.84 8.07
CA VAL A 221 -10.07 6.96 7.25
C VAL A 221 -10.82 8.22 7.71
N THR A 222 -10.62 9.33 7.02
CA THR A 222 -11.27 10.60 7.34
C THR A 222 -12.70 10.60 6.78
N PRO A 223 -13.74 10.77 7.62
CA PRO A 223 -15.12 10.74 7.15
C PRO A 223 -15.50 12.02 6.40
N TYR A 224 -16.20 11.87 5.29
CA TYR A 224 -16.89 12.99 4.62
C TYR A 224 -18.20 12.53 3.99
N ILE A 225 -19.12 13.47 3.80
CA ILE A 225 -20.45 13.19 3.23
C ILE A 225 -20.89 14.36 2.35
N LEU A 226 -21.77 14.06 1.38
CA LEU A 226 -22.58 15.06 0.68
C LEU A 226 -23.88 15.31 1.44
N ASP A 227 -24.37 16.56 1.41
CA ASP A 227 -25.72 16.89 1.86
C ASP A 227 -26.76 16.21 0.94
N ARG A 228 -27.83 15.67 1.53
CA ARG A 228 -28.84 14.92 0.80
C ARG A 228 -29.73 15.77 -0.11
N ASN A 229 -29.75 17.09 0.12
CA ASN A 229 -30.63 18.01 -0.62
C ASN A 229 -29.84 18.97 -1.52
N ASP A 230 -28.51 19.08 -1.32
CA ASP A 230 -27.64 19.93 -2.11
C ASP A 230 -26.29 19.24 -2.31
N PRO A 231 -26.03 18.64 -3.49
CA PRO A 231 -24.81 17.89 -3.76
C PRO A 231 -23.53 18.78 -3.78
N ASN A 232 -23.68 20.10 -3.87
CA ASN A 232 -22.55 21.02 -3.72
C ASN A 232 -22.13 21.25 -2.27
N THR A 233 -22.97 20.83 -1.30
CA THR A 233 -22.65 20.93 0.12
C THR A 233 -21.97 19.64 0.59
N ILE A 234 -20.72 19.79 1.07
CA ILE A 234 -19.87 18.71 1.57
C ILE A 234 -19.48 19.01 3.01
N PHE A 235 -19.53 17.99 3.85
CA PHE A 235 -18.98 18.04 5.22
C PHE A 235 -17.82 17.06 5.32
N ILE A 236 -16.70 17.47 5.95
CA ILE A 236 -15.53 16.61 6.20
C ILE A 236 -15.03 16.81 7.64
N GLY A 237 -14.75 15.68 8.32
CA GLY A 237 -14.31 15.65 9.71
C GLY A 237 -12.81 15.47 9.83
N TYR A 238 -12.09 16.55 10.13
CA TYR A 238 -10.72 16.55 10.65
C TYR A 238 -10.74 16.74 12.17
N GLU A 239 -9.72 17.39 12.74
CA GLU A 239 -9.79 17.89 14.12
C GLU A 239 -10.97 18.85 14.31
N GLU A 240 -11.30 19.62 13.26
CA GLU A 240 -12.49 20.44 13.16
C GLU A 240 -13.39 19.91 12.03
N LEU A 241 -14.67 20.23 12.10
CA LEU A 241 -15.62 19.94 11.04
C LEU A 241 -15.61 21.08 10.01
N TYR A 242 -15.33 20.74 8.77
CA TYR A 242 -15.34 21.68 7.65
C TYR A 242 -16.60 21.48 6.81
N LYS A 243 -17.12 22.59 6.29
CA LYS A 243 -18.23 22.63 5.36
C LYS A 243 -17.85 23.42 4.10
N SER A 244 -18.09 22.84 2.94
CA SER A 244 -18.14 23.51 1.65
C SER A 244 -19.58 23.62 1.17
N THR A 245 -19.90 24.67 0.40
CA THR A 245 -21.19 24.86 -0.29
C THR A 245 -21.03 25.06 -1.78
N ASP A 246 -19.84 24.82 -2.31
CA ASP A 246 -19.45 24.99 -3.70
C ASP A 246 -18.70 23.78 -4.27
N GLY A 247 -19.02 22.60 -3.73
CA GLY A 247 -18.45 21.35 -4.20
C GLY A 247 -16.97 21.17 -3.91
N GLY A 248 -16.47 21.78 -2.82
CA GLY A 248 -15.07 21.69 -2.39
C GLY A 248 -14.18 22.82 -2.92
N GLY A 249 -14.74 23.85 -3.57
CA GLY A 249 -13.98 24.99 -4.04
C GLY A 249 -13.50 25.90 -2.92
N SER A 250 -14.32 26.03 -1.85
CA SER A 250 -13.96 26.76 -0.63
C SER A 250 -14.52 26.06 0.61
N TRP A 251 -13.90 26.29 1.76
CA TRP A 251 -14.23 25.60 3.00
C TRP A 251 -14.35 26.56 4.19
N ASN A 252 -15.31 26.31 5.06
CA ASN A 252 -15.50 27.00 6.32
C ASN A 252 -15.46 26.00 7.47
N ILE A 253 -14.76 26.33 8.53
CA ILE A 253 -14.81 25.61 9.81
C ILE A 253 -16.14 25.93 10.48
N ILE A 254 -16.88 24.91 10.91
CA ILE A 254 -18.20 25.04 11.55
C ILE A 254 -18.23 24.53 12.99
N THR A 255 -17.10 24.09 13.53
CA THR A 255 -16.89 23.71 14.93
C THR A 255 -15.90 24.64 15.61
N ASN A 256 -15.74 24.51 16.92
CA ASN A 256 -14.82 25.33 17.71
C ASN A 256 -14.22 24.46 18.83
N ASN A 257 -13.28 23.58 18.47
CA ASN A 257 -12.64 22.60 19.35
C ASN A 257 -13.58 21.57 20.02
N GLU A 258 -14.74 21.30 19.44
CA GLU A 258 -15.67 20.31 19.99
C GLU A 258 -15.21 18.88 19.80
N THR A 259 -14.33 18.61 18.84
CA THR A 259 -13.82 17.27 18.53
C THR A 259 -12.67 16.82 19.44
N ASN A 260 -12.09 17.71 20.24
CA ASN A 260 -10.95 17.44 21.15
C ASN A 260 -9.76 16.75 20.48
N GLY A 261 -9.55 16.96 19.17
CA GLY A 261 -8.48 16.31 18.41
C GLY A 261 -8.58 14.78 18.39
N GLY A 262 -9.77 14.23 18.56
CA GLY A 262 -10.01 12.79 18.52
C GLY A 262 -9.68 12.25 17.12
N LYS A 263 -8.61 11.41 17.04
CA LYS A 263 -8.20 10.66 15.85
C LYS A 263 -8.85 9.30 15.83
#